data_130feba39e00fe9b6b307bac63a152b8
#
_entry.id   130feba39e00fe9b6b307bac63a152b8
#
_cell.length_a   1.000
_cell.length_b   1.000
_cell.length_c   1.000
_cell.angle_alpha   90.00
_cell.angle_beta   90.00
_cell.angle_gamma   90.00
#
_symmetry.space_group_name_H-M   'P 1'
#
loop_
_entity.id
_entity.type
_entity.pdbx_description
1 polymer ?
#
loop_
_entity_poly.entity_id
_entity_poly.type
_entity_poly.pdbx_seq_one_letter_code
_entity_poly.pdbx_strand_id
1 'polypeptide(L)'
;MRIPLPLRQRSRKTLSGRAFTLVEVVLALGVVSFGIISMLGLLTVGLKTFHDAMSQTTETEIAQQMANQLQLATFSTISSQSASTNYCFTQEGVLTNAANAVYFAKINAPSVLTVPGGSASSTLTTNTLTFVISIWSANSPQTINAFAIQIANNGS
;
A
#
# COMPACT_ATOMS: atom_id res chain seq x y z
N MET A 1 -95.79 -0.49 7.99
CA MET A 1 -95.01 0.57 8.67
C MET A 1 -93.52 0.26 8.40
N ARG A 2 -92.85 0.99 7.49
CA ARG A 2 -91.45 0.76 7.11
C ARG A 2 -90.62 1.90 7.67
N ILE A 3 -89.66 1.58 8.54
CA ILE A 3 -88.73 2.51 9.17
C ILE A 3 -87.56 2.69 8.24
N PRO A 4 -87.18 3.90 7.81
CA PRO A 4 -85.99 4.14 6.97
C PRO A 4 -84.74 4.09 7.86
N LEU A 5 -83.75 3.27 7.44
CA LEU A 5 -82.41 3.15 8.02
C LEU A 5 -81.62 4.41 7.66
N PRO A 6 -80.93 5.02 8.62
CA PRO A 6 -80.07 6.18 8.34
C PRO A 6 -78.78 5.74 7.52
N LEU A 7 -78.57 6.41 6.40
CA LEU A 7 -77.37 6.29 5.60
C LEU A 7 -76.16 6.84 6.38
N ARG A 8 -75.24 5.94 6.73
CA ARG A 8 -73.97 6.24 7.41
C ARG A 8 -73.07 6.97 6.43
N GLN A 9 -73.00 8.31 6.52
CA GLN A 9 -72.04 9.11 5.77
C GLN A 9 -70.59 8.75 6.18
N ARG A 10 -69.90 8.12 5.26
CA ARG A 10 -68.46 7.77 5.37
C ARG A 10 -67.66 9.04 5.16
N SER A 11 -67.26 9.71 6.26
CA SER A 11 -66.37 10.84 6.23
C SER A 11 -65.04 10.44 5.55
N ARG A 12 -64.83 10.89 4.33
CA ARG A 12 -63.53 10.77 3.67
C ARG A 12 -62.60 11.74 4.40
N LYS A 13 -61.70 11.20 5.23
CA LYS A 13 -60.56 11.95 5.73
C LYS A 13 -59.72 12.32 4.50
N THR A 14 -59.80 13.56 4.06
CA THR A 14 -58.85 14.15 3.12
C THR A 14 -57.49 14.15 3.80
N LEU A 15 -56.59 13.24 3.39
CA LEU A 15 -55.19 13.30 3.73
C LEU A 15 -54.67 14.61 3.10
N SER A 16 -54.55 15.64 3.95
CA SER A 16 -53.87 16.88 3.59
C SER A 16 -52.41 16.52 3.25
N GLY A 17 -52.12 16.24 1.99
CA GLY A 17 -50.80 16.13 1.48
C GLY A 17 -50.05 17.45 1.70
N ARG A 18 -49.16 17.51 2.64
CA ARG A 18 -48.26 18.66 2.80
C ARG A 18 -47.41 18.70 1.52
N ALA A 19 -47.71 19.65 0.64
CA ALA A 19 -46.87 19.94 -0.51
C ALA A 19 -45.55 20.56 0.00
N PHE A 20 -44.40 20.01 -0.43
CA PHE A 20 -43.14 20.60 -0.10
C PHE A 20 -43.01 22.02 -0.65
N THR A 21 -42.45 22.90 0.12
CA THR A 21 -42.19 24.28 -0.32
C THR A 21 -40.98 24.27 -1.26
N LEU A 22 -40.96 25.16 -2.24
CA LEU A 22 -39.83 25.28 -3.19
C LEU A 22 -38.49 25.53 -2.44
N VAL A 23 -38.56 26.30 -1.36
CA VAL A 23 -37.40 26.59 -0.47
C VAL A 23 -36.86 25.31 0.17
N GLU A 24 -37.73 24.43 0.63
CA GLU A 24 -37.34 23.17 1.29
C GLU A 24 -36.61 22.22 0.28
N VAL A 25 -37.11 22.16 -0.95
CA VAL A 25 -36.49 21.39 -2.02
C VAL A 25 -35.09 21.93 -2.39
N VAL A 26 -34.98 23.27 -2.50
CA VAL A 26 -33.67 23.90 -2.85
C VAL A 26 -32.66 23.70 -1.73
N LEU A 27 -33.11 23.82 -0.45
CA LEU A 27 -32.25 23.61 0.71
C LEU A 27 -31.82 22.14 0.81
N ALA A 28 -32.73 21.20 0.58
CA ALA A 28 -32.40 19.77 0.55
C ALA A 28 -31.36 19.43 -0.55
N LEU A 29 -31.55 19.97 -1.77
CA LEU A 29 -30.59 19.79 -2.87
C LEU A 29 -29.23 20.40 -2.54
N GLY A 30 -29.18 21.55 -1.88
CA GLY A 30 -27.94 22.18 -1.41
C GLY A 30 -27.17 21.29 -0.44
N VAL A 31 -27.84 20.73 0.58
CA VAL A 31 -27.23 19.84 1.56
C VAL A 31 -26.73 18.55 0.92
N VAL A 32 -27.55 17.94 0.04
CA VAL A 32 -27.18 16.71 -0.67
C VAL A 32 -25.98 16.95 -1.58
N SER A 33 -25.95 18.05 -2.32
CA SER A 33 -24.83 18.40 -3.21
C SER A 33 -23.53 18.56 -2.43
N PHE A 34 -23.58 19.23 -1.28
CA PHE A 34 -22.41 19.38 -0.41
C PHE A 34 -21.93 18.03 0.13
N GLY A 35 -22.84 17.15 0.53
CA GLY A 35 -22.52 15.80 0.98
C GLY A 35 -21.82 14.96 -0.09
N ILE A 36 -22.33 15.01 -1.33
CA ILE A 36 -21.75 14.27 -2.46
C ILE A 36 -20.34 14.77 -2.78
N ILE A 37 -20.12 16.09 -2.85
CA ILE A 37 -18.79 16.67 -3.13
C ILE A 37 -17.79 16.25 -2.05
N SER A 38 -18.18 16.27 -0.78
CA SER A 38 -17.34 15.85 0.34
C SER A 38 -16.95 14.35 0.23
N MET A 39 -17.91 13.49 -0.15
CA MET A 39 -17.65 12.06 -0.37
C MET A 39 -16.68 11.82 -1.53
N LEU A 40 -16.82 12.52 -2.65
CA LEU A 40 -15.93 12.39 -3.80
C LEU A 40 -14.50 12.83 -3.44
N GLY A 41 -14.35 13.88 -2.63
CA GLY A 41 -13.04 14.31 -2.14
C GLY A 41 -12.34 13.25 -1.28
N LEU A 42 -13.07 12.59 -0.37
CA LEU A 42 -12.54 11.52 0.46
C LEU A 42 -12.18 10.26 -0.35
N LEU A 43 -12.95 9.95 -1.39
CA LEU A 43 -12.71 8.78 -2.24
C LEU A 43 -11.35 8.84 -2.94
N THR A 44 -10.99 9.99 -3.50
CA THR A 44 -9.70 10.16 -4.19
C THR A 44 -8.52 9.99 -3.23
N VAL A 45 -8.60 10.55 -2.03
CA VAL A 45 -7.57 10.37 -1.00
C VAL A 45 -7.49 8.90 -0.55
N GLY A 46 -8.64 8.27 -0.32
CA GLY A 46 -8.71 6.86 0.08
C GLY A 46 -8.09 5.92 -0.95
N LEU A 47 -8.38 6.10 -2.25
CA LEU A 47 -7.80 5.30 -3.32
C LEU A 47 -6.28 5.47 -3.42
N LYS A 48 -5.78 6.71 -3.27
CA LYS A 48 -4.34 6.95 -3.26
C LYS A 48 -3.66 6.25 -2.09
N THR A 49 -4.19 6.41 -0.87
CA THR A 49 -3.65 5.76 0.33
C THR A 49 -3.65 4.24 0.19
N PHE A 50 -4.72 3.68 -0.38
CA PHE A 50 -4.81 2.23 -0.64
C PHE A 50 -3.74 1.76 -1.63
N HIS A 51 -3.55 2.50 -2.72
CA HIS A 51 -2.51 2.18 -3.70
C HIS A 51 -1.10 2.25 -3.09
N ASP A 52 -0.82 3.28 -2.29
CA ASP A 52 0.48 3.44 -1.62
C ASP A 52 0.72 2.29 -0.62
N ALA A 53 -0.31 1.89 0.13
CA ALA A 53 -0.23 0.76 1.06
C ALA A 53 0.04 -0.58 0.34
N MET A 54 -0.61 -0.82 -0.80
CA MET A 54 -0.36 -2.01 -1.62
C MET A 54 1.09 -2.03 -2.14
N SER A 55 1.59 -0.90 -2.63
CA SER A 55 2.98 -0.79 -3.10
C SER A 55 3.97 -1.11 -1.98
N GLN A 56 3.79 -0.57 -0.78
CA GLN A 56 4.64 -0.86 0.37
C GLN A 56 4.62 -2.34 0.76
N THR A 57 3.46 -2.97 0.70
CA THR A 57 3.31 -4.41 1.00
C THR A 57 4.10 -5.24 -0.01
N THR A 58 3.95 -4.96 -1.31
CA THR A 58 4.68 -5.66 -2.38
C THR A 58 6.20 -5.46 -2.26
N GLU A 59 6.65 -4.24 -1.98
CA GLU A 59 8.07 -3.96 -1.80
C GLU A 59 8.66 -4.71 -0.59
N THR A 60 7.91 -4.80 0.50
CA THR A 60 8.33 -5.57 1.69
C THR A 60 8.40 -7.07 1.38
N GLU A 61 7.47 -7.59 0.60
CA GLU A 61 7.46 -8.99 0.18
C GLU A 61 8.66 -9.31 -0.73
N ILE A 62 8.97 -8.43 -1.69
CA ILE A 62 10.17 -8.52 -2.53
C ILE A 62 11.44 -8.51 -1.65
N ALA A 63 11.52 -7.59 -0.67
CA ALA A 63 12.64 -7.51 0.24
C ALA A 63 12.83 -8.81 1.05
N GLN A 64 11.74 -9.39 1.57
CA GLN A 64 11.77 -10.66 2.29
C GLN A 64 12.21 -11.82 1.39
N GLN A 65 11.71 -11.89 0.16
CA GLN A 65 12.10 -12.91 -0.80
C GLN A 65 13.59 -12.85 -1.10
N MET A 66 14.13 -11.66 -1.32
CA MET A 66 15.56 -11.46 -1.56
C MET A 66 16.41 -11.75 -0.32
N ALA A 67 15.89 -11.39 0.86
CA ALA A 67 16.52 -11.70 2.14
C ALA A 67 16.67 -13.21 2.36
N ASN A 68 15.60 -13.96 2.08
CA ASN A 68 15.62 -15.41 2.19
C ASN A 68 16.60 -16.05 1.21
N GLN A 69 16.69 -15.54 -0.02
CA GLN A 69 17.70 -16.01 -0.98
C GLN A 69 19.13 -15.78 -0.49
N LEU A 70 19.40 -14.62 0.09
CA LEU A 70 20.69 -14.30 0.66
C LEU A 70 21.03 -15.20 1.86
N GLN A 71 20.07 -15.50 2.73
CA GLN A 71 20.29 -16.36 3.90
C GLN A 71 20.52 -17.82 3.56
N LEU A 72 19.97 -18.30 2.42
CA LEU A 72 20.16 -19.66 1.94
C LEU A 72 21.48 -19.84 1.19
N ALA A 73 22.12 -18.78 0.74
CA ALA A 73 23.40 -18.84 0.06
C ALA A 73 24.56 -18.99 1.07
N THR A 74 25.63 -19.69 0.66
CA THR A 74 26.81 -19.84 1.51
C THR A 74 27.53 -18.49 1.71
N PHE A 75 28.05 -18.27 2.91
CA PHE A 75 28.70 -17.00 3.27
C PHE A 75 29.85 -16.61 2.33
N SER A 76 30.63 -17.57 1.85
CA SER A 76 31.69 -17.34 0.88
C SER A 76 31.18 -16.82 -0.47
N THR A 77 30.03 -17.32 -0.92
CA THR A 77 29.39 -16.88 -2.17
C THR A 77 28.85 -15.47 -2.04
N ILE A 78 28.21 -15.15 -0.90
CA ILE A 78 27.63 -13.83 -0.66
C ILE A 78 28.72 -12.77 -0.46
N SER A 79 29.81 -13.12 0.20
CA SER A 79 30.92 -12.17 0.44
C SER A 79 31.61 -11.71 -0.83
N SER A 80 31.59 -12.54 -1.89
CA SER A 80 32.13 -12.23 -3.21
C SER A 80 31.11 -11.61 -4.17
N GLN A 81 29.84 -11.44 -3.75
CA GLN A 81 28.77 -10.96 -4.60
C GLN A 81 28.97 -9.47 -4.96
N SER A 82 29.11 -9.21 -6.25
CA SER A 82 29.18 -7.86 -6.78
C SER A 82 27.78 -7.28 -6.97
N ALA A 83 27.61 -6.00 -6.69
CA ALA A 83 26.34 -5.25 -6.77
C ALA A 83 25.83 -5.01 -8.20
N SER A 84 25.92 -6.00 -9.10
CA SER A 84 25.72 -5.78 -10.54
C SER A 84 24.39 -6.26 -11.12
N THR A 85 23.63 -7.07 -10.40
CA THR A 85 22.41 -7.68 -10.97
C THR A 85 21.16 -6.95 -10.49
N ASN A 86 20.39 -6.42 -11.43
CA ASN A 86 19.05 -5.91 -11.15
C ASN A 86 18.06 -7.07 -11.28
N TYR A 87 17.27 -7.27 -10.26
CA TYR A 87 16.14 -8.19 -10.24
C TYR A 87 14.89 -7.44 -10.65
N CYS A 88 14.06 -8.07 -11.45
CA CYS A 88 12.86 -7.49 -12.01
C CYS A 88 11.62 -8.21 -11.45
N PHE A 89 10.62 -7.47 -10.98
CA PHE A 89 9.42 -8.04 -10.37
C PHE A 89 8.17 -7.44 -10.99
N THR A 90 7.12 -8.25 -11.08
CA THR A 90 5.77 -7.80 -11.47
C THR A 90 5.13 -6.97 -10.36
N GLN A 91 3.92 -6.46 -10.61
CA GLN A 91 3.13 -5.73 -9.61
C GLN A 91 2.77 -6.61 -8.39
N GLU A 92 2.70 -7.93 -8.58
CA GLU A 92 2.41 -8.91 -7.54
C GLU A 92 3.68 -9.44 -6.82
N GLY A 93 4.85 -8.85 -7.08
CA GLY A 93 6.11 -9.26 -6.44
C GLY A 93 6.72 -10.55 -7.00
N VAL A 94 6.31 -11.00 -8.19
CA VAL A 94 6.84 -12.21 -8.83
C VAL A 94 8.04 -11.86 -9.73
N LEU A 95 9.11 -12.64 -9.64
CA LEU A 95 10.30 -12.46 -10.48
C LEU A 95 9.95 -12.57 -11.98
N THR A 96 10.37 -11.59 -12.77
CA THR A 96 10.05 -11.49 -14.19
C THR A 96 11.24 -10.92 -14.99
N ASN A 97 11.03 -10.72 -16.29
CA ASN A 97 11.99 -10.04 -17.16
C ASN A 97 11.78 -8.51 -17.14
N ALA A 98 12.76 -7.76 -17.63
CA ALA A 98 12.73 -6.30 -17.63
C ALA A 98 11.55 -5.69 -18.43
N ALA A 99 11.00 -6.42 -19.41
CA ALA A 99 9.90 -5.93 -20.25
C ALA A 99 8.56 -5.85 -19.48
N ASN A 100 8.35 -6.70 -18.47
CA ASN A 100 7.13 -6.78 -17.68
C ASN A 100 7.34 -6.30 -16.24
N ALA A 101 8.48 -5.69 -15.95
CA ALA A 101 8.83 -5.26 -14.61
C ALA A 101 8.10 -3.99 -14.20
N VAL A 102 7.50 -4.01 -13.02
CA VAL A 102 6.95 -2.85 -12.32
C VAL A 102 7.88 -2.41 -11.19
N TYR A 103 8.55 -3.36 -10.54
CA TYR A 103 9.54 -3.09 -9.51
C TYR A 103 10.90 -3.63 -9.93
N PHE A 104 11.91 -2.90 -9.54
CA PHE A 104 13.31 -3.28 -9.67
C PHE A 104 13.93 -3.38 -8.29
N ALA A 105 14.72 -4.40 -8.07
CA ALA A 105 15.48 -4.54 -6.84
C ALA A 105 16.94 -4.82 -7.15
N LYS A 106 17.82 -4.28 -6.33
CA LYS A 106 19.25 -4.46 -6.41
C LYS A 106 19.83 -4.76 -5.05
N ILE A 107 20.66 -5.80 -4.97
CA ILE A 107 21.45 -6.07 -3.79
C ILE A 107 22.75 -5.27 -3.94
N ASN A 108 22.98 -4.34 -3.05
CA ASN A 108 24.24 -3.61 -3.02
C ASN A 108 25.35 -4.49 -2.46
N ALA A 109 26.61 -4.19 -2.84
CA ALA A 109 27.75 -4.93 -2.32
C ALA A 109 27.75 -4.90 -0.79
N PRO A 110 28.19 -5.98 -0.15
CA PRO A 110 28.21 -6.04 1.31
C PRO A 110 29.07 -4.92 1.87
N SER A 111 28.53 -4.23 2.87
CA SER A 111 29.24 -3.19 3.58
C SER A 111 29.53 -3.64 5.01
N VAL A 112 30.68 -3.20 5.50
CA VAL A 112 31.04 -3.37 6.91
C VAL A 112 30.34 -2.28 7.69
N LEU A 113 29.61 -2.66 8.73
CA LEU A 113 28.99 -1.71 9.66
C LEU A 113 30.11 -0.99 10.43
N THR A 114 30.29 0.29 10.15
CA THR A 114 31.10 1.17 11.02
C THR A 114 30.21 1.68 12.15
N VAL A 115 30.51 1.27 13.37
CA VAL A 115 29.84 1.84 14.55
C VAL A 115 30.27 3.31 14.66
N PRO A 116 29.36 4.29 14.80
CA PRO A 116 29.72 5.68 14.98
C PRO A 116 30.64 5.82 16.21
N GLY A 117 31.87 6.32 16.02
CA GLY A 117 32.88 6.49 17.08
C GLY A 117 33.82 5.30 17.28
N GLY A 118 33.66 4.21 16.55
CA GLY A 118 34.59 3.08 16.57
C GLY A 118 35.58 3.13 15.41
N SER A 119 36.85 2.88 15.68
CA SER A 119 37.84 2.63 14.60
C SER A 119 37.45 1.38 13.85
N ALA A 120 37.48 1.43 12.51
CA ALA A 120 37.06 0.36 11.57
C ALA A 120 37.88 -0.96 11.65
N SER A 121 38.65 -1.16 12.70
CA SER A 121 39.55 -2.29 12.89
C SER A 121 39.07 -3.32 13.93
N SER A 122 37.79 -3.40 14.24
CA SER A 122 37.33 -4.44 15.14
C SER A 122 37.05 -5.73 14.37
N THR A 123 37.58 -6.83 14.88
CA THR A 123 37.42 -8.22 14.41
C THR A 123 35.97 -8.72 14.31
N LEU A 124 35.00 -7.90 14.70
CA LEU A 124 33.57 -8.15 14.53
C LEU A 124 33.11 -8.11 13.06
N THR A 125 33.92 -7.52 12.18
CA THR A 125 33.56 -7.28 10.77
C THR A 125 33.75 -8.48 9.86
N THR A 126 34.51 -9.47 10.27
CA THR A 126 34.77 -10.67 9.46
C THR A 126 33.65 -11.71 9.54
N ASN A 127 32.84 -11.66 10.58
CA ASN A 127 31.79 -12.66 10.82
C ASN A 127 30.37 -12.14 10.53
N THR A 128 30.22 -10.87 10.15
CA THR A 128 28.90 -10.30 9.86
C THR A 128 28.98 -9.38 8.65
N LEU A 129 28.16 -9.63 7.66
CA LEU A 129 28.01 -8.78 6.48
C LEU A 129 26.66 -8.10 6.49
N THR A 130 26.64 -6.80 6.16
CA THR A 130 25.41 -6.03 5.98
C THR A 130 25.17 -5.82 4.50
N PHE A 131 24.05 -6.28 4.04
CA PHE A 131 23.56 -6.03 2.68
C PHE A 131 22.44 -4.99 2.72
N VAL A 132 22.42 -4.13 1.71
CA VAL A 132 21.33 -3.20 1.49
C VAL A 132 20.61 -3.59 0.22
N ILE A 133 19.35 -3.95 0.34
CA ILE A 133 18.46 -4.20 -0.79
C ILE A 133 17.79 -2.89 -1.13
N SER A 134 18.03 -2.38 -2.32
CA SER A 134 17.41 -1.16 -2.84
C SER A 134 16.29 -1.54 -3.80
N ILE A 135 15.05 -1.10 -3.52
CA ILE A 135 13.87 -1.39 -4.33
C ILE A 135 13.29 -0.07 -4.84
N TRP A 136 12.94 -0.02 -6.11
CA TRP A 136 12.29 1.13 -6.72
C TRP A 136 11.25 0.69 -7.75
N SER A 137 10.24 1.54 -7.96
CA SER A 137 9.22 1.31 -8.98
C SER A 137 9.64 1.91 -10.33
N ALA A 138 9.24 1.28 -11.43
CA ALA A 138 9.40 1.81 -12.78
C ALA A 138 8.76 3.19 -12.95
N ASN A 139 7.64 3.43 -12.26
CA ASN A 139 6.89 4.69 -12.32
C ASN A 139 7.49 5.82 -11.45
N SER A 140 8.34 5.46 -10.48
CA SER A 140 8.96 6.41 -9.55
C SER A 140 10.42 6.02 -9.27
N PRO A 141 11.30 6.09 -10.27
CA PRO A 141 12.69 5.62 -10.12
C PRO A 141 13.52 6.47 -9.13
N GLN A 142 13.01 7.64 -8.76
CA GLN A 142 13.63 8.54 -7.77
C GLN A 142 13.35 8.12 -6.32
N THR A 143 12.29 7.36 -6.08
CA THR A 143 11.93 6.89 -4.74
C THR A 143 12.51 5.50 -4.55
N ILE A 144 13.61 5.43 -3.79
CA ILE A 144 14.30 4.17 -3.50
C ILE A 144 14.05 3.81 -2.05
N ASN A 145 13.43 2.66 -1.83
CA ASN A 145 13.26 2.07 -0.50
C ASN A 145 14.42 1.10 -0.25
N ALA A 146 15.12 1.32 0.87
CA ALA A 146 16.31 0.57 1.23
C ALA A 146 16.05 -0.30 2.48
N PHE A 147 16.31 -1.60 2.36
CA PHE A 147 16.17 -2.58 3.44
C PHE A 147 17.56 -3.13 3.78
N ALA A 148 17.97 -2.97 5.03
CA ALA A 148 19.26 -3.48 5.51
C ALA A 148 19.08 -4.85 6.14
N ILE A 149 19.92 -5.80 5.74
CA ILE A 149 19.92 -7.17 6.25
C ILE A 149 21.32 -7.50 6.73
N GLN A 150 21.42 -8.12 7.91
CA GLN A 150 22.68 -8.62 8.46
C GLN A 150 22.72 -10.14 8.36
N ILE A 151 23.81 -10.66 7.85
CA ILE A 151 24.06 -12.10 7.75
C ILE A 151 25.34 -12.41 8.52
N ALA A 152 25.22 -13.31 9.50
CA ALA A 152 26.34 -13.79 10.27
C ALA A 152 27.00 -15.01 9.58
N ASN A 153 28.31 -15.12 9.70
CA ASN A 153 29.05 -16.32 9.29
C ASN A 153 28.84 -17.40 10.35
N ASN A 154 28.01 -18.37 10.06
CA ASN A 154 27.74 -19.52 10.92
C ASN A 154 28.72 -20.68 10.72
N GLY A 155 29.83 -20.44 10.02
CA GLY A 155 30.88 -21.46 9.82
C GLY A 155 30.55 -22.53 8.77
N SER A 156 29.61 -22.24 7.84
CA SER A 156 29.26 -23.11 6.70
C SER A 156 29.97 -22.67 5.41
#